data_a198f2ac6a9d907cb04a57cc1ba82238
#
_entry.id   a198f2ac6a9d907cb04a57cc1ba82238
#
_cell.length_a   1.000
_cell.length_b   1.000
_cell.length_c   1.000
_cell.angle_alpha   90.00
_cell.angle_beta   90.00
_cell.angle_gamma   90.00
#
_symmetry.space_group_name_H-M   'P 1'
#
loop_
_entity.id
_entity.type
_entity.pdbx_description
1 polymer ?
#
loop_
_entity_poly.entity_id
_entity_poly.type
_entity_poly.pdbx_seq_one_letter_code
_entity_poly.pdbx_strand_id
1 'polypeptide(L)'
;MDSKTEYKLYRSPSGWYTMVIPGHWQNIVIEGIPAFFEENGSGAMQVYAFENKDGVFDPEKELERYLGTHGIEYESDKAVVFNNNEGAKIIACEFLKEDGRHWMVYLVSAQKRMVLVTYNGDEEPTDELAEQLTTVVSSIRISN
;
A
#
# COMPACT_ATOMS: atom_id res chain seq x y z
N MET A 1 13.76 -21.55 -14.10
CA MET A 1 13.66 -20.39 -14.97
C MET A 1 12.95 -19.27 -14.26
N ASP A 2 13.59 -18.13 -14.19
CA ASP A 2 13.03 -17.01 -13.46
C ASP A 2 11.96 -16.32 -14.28
N SER A 3 10.76 -16.32 -13.76
CA SER A 3 9.72 -15.48 -14.32
C SER A 3 9.90 -14.09 -13.76
N LYS A 4 10.52 -13.22 -14.52
CA LYS A 4 10.59 -11.83 -14.15
C LYS A 4 9.19 -11.23 -14.21
N THR A 5 8.78 -10.60 -13.12
CA THR A 5 7.53 -9.85 -13.13
C THR A 5 7.69 -8.64 -14.06
N GLU A 6 6.79 -8.51 -15.01
CA GLU A 6 6.72 -7.32 -15.84
C GLU A 6 5.75 -6.35 -15.20
N TYR A 7 6.14 -5.08 -15.11
CA TYR A 7 5.34 -4.04 -14.47
C TYR A 7 4.79 -3.08 -15.50
N LYS A 8 3.62 -2.52 -15.23
CA LYS A 8 3.03 -1.48 -16.05
C LYS A 8 2.73 -0.26 -15.21
N LEU A 9 2.74 0.90 -15.84
CA LEU A 9 2.47 2.17 -15.15
C LEU A 9 0.97 2.29 -14.88
N TYR A 10 0.64 2.70 -13.66
CA TYR A 10 -0.71 3.06 -13.26
C TYR A 10 -0.73 4.51 -12.81
N ARG A 11 -1.72 5.26 -13.28
CA ARG A 11 -1.96 6.64 -12.87
C ARG A 11 -3.30 6.70 -12.17
N SER A 12 -3.34 7.31 -10.99
CA SER A 12 -4.60 7.42 -10.26
C SER A 12 -5.60 8.27 -11.04
N PRO A 13 -6.91 8.00 -10.89
CA PRO A 13 -7.93 8.81 -11.59
C PRO A 13 -7.87 10.29 -11.27
N SER A 14 -7.48 10.64 -10.05
CA SER A 14 -7.32 12.04 -9.64
C SER A 14 -6.03 12.68 -10.15
N GLY A 15 -5.08 11.89 -10.63
CA GLY A 15 -3.76 12.36 -11.01
C GLY A 15 -2.83 12.65 -9.84
N TRP A 16 -3.20 12.25 -8.62
CA TRP A 16 -2.42 12.56 -7.43
C TRP A 16 -1.17 11.71 -7.28
N TYR A 17 -1.17 10.52 -7.87
CA TYR A 17 0.01 9.66 -7.80
C TYR A 17 0.09 8.76 -9.02
N THR A 18 1.30 8.26 -9.25
CA THR A 18 1.55 7.20 -10.22
C THR A 18 2.33 6.10 -9.50
N MET A 19 2.24 4.89 -10.01
CA MET A 19 2.99 3.75 -9.50
C MET A 19 3.11 2.70 -10.59
N VAL A 20 3.95 1.70 -10.38
CA VAL A 20 3.96 0.54 -11.26
C VAL A 20 3.28 -0.61 -10.54
N ILE A 21 2.59 -1.45 -11.28
CA ILE A 21 1.93 -2.65 -10.76
C ILE A 21 2.30 -3.84 -11.66
N PRO A 22 2.32 -5.06 -11.10
CA PRO A 22 2.55 -6.23 -11.95
C PRO A 22 1.53 -6.27 -13.09
N GLY A 23 2.01 -6.40 -14.31
CA GLY A 23 1.16 -6.25 -15.50
C GLY A 23 0.06 -7.30 -15.62
N HIS A 24 0.19 -8.44 -14.95
CA HIS A 24 -0.80 -9.51 -14.98
C HIS A 24 -1.89 -9.36 -13.91
N TRP A 25 -1.74 -8.39 -12.98
CA TRP A 25 -2.77 -8.16 -11.98
C TRP A 25 -4.01 -7.52 -12.59
N GLN A 26 -5.17 -7.92 -12.09
CA GLN A 26 -6.44 -7.32 -12.46
C GLN A 26 -6.63 -6.00 -11.72
N ASN A 27 -7.35 -5.07 -12.33
CA ASN A 27 -7.61 -3.76 -11.75
C ASN A 27 -9.11 -3.48 -11.85
N ILE A 28 -9.75 -3.28 -10.69
CA ILE A 28 -11.16 -2.90 -10.62
C ILE A 28 -11.32 -1.72 -9.68
N VAL A 29 -12.50 -1.11 -9.70
CA VAL A 29 -12.82 -0.03 -8.77
C VAL A 29 -14.00 -0.47 -7.93
N ILE A 30 -13.82 -0.43 -6.60
CA ILE A 30 -14.85 -0.80 -5.63
C ILE A 30 -15.18 0.44 -4.82
N GLU A 31 -16.40 0.94 -4.93
CA GLU A 31 -16.86 2.14 -4.23
C GLU A 31 -15.90 3.34 -4.42
N GLY A 32 -15.40 3.51 -5.63
CA GLY A 32 -14.49 4.60 -5.96
C GLY A 32 -13.04 4.34 -5.58
N ILE A 33 -12.72 3.18 -5.01
CA ILE A 33 -11.37 2.84 -4.55
C ILE A 33 -10.75 1.84 -5.52
N PRO A 34 -9.57 2.15 -6.09
CA PRO A 34 -8.87 1.19 -6.94
C PRO A 34 -8.46 -0.06 -6.14
N ALA A 35 -8.70 -1.21 -6.73
CA ALA A 35 -8.31 -2.50 -6.15
C ALA A 35 -7.57 -3.31 -7.20
N PHE A 36 -6.53 -3.99 -6.78
CA PHE A 36 -5.64 -4.75 -7.65
C PHE A 36 -5.48 -6.15 -7.07
N PHE A 37 -5.57 -7.15 -7.92
CA PHE A 37 -5.46 -8.52 -7.44
C PHE A 37 -4.96 -9.42 -8.56
N GLU A 38 -4.36 -10.53 -8.16
CA GLU A 38 -3.91 -11.55 -9.07
C GLU A 38 -5.03 -12.57 -9.23
N GLU A 39 -5.32 -12.95 -10.46
CA GLU A 39 -6.29 -14.01 -10.72
C GLU A 39 -5.81 -15.27 -10.02
N ASN A 40 -6.69 -15.92 -9.28
CA ASN A 40 -6.38 -17.10 -8.45
C ASN A 40 -5.49 -16.79 -7.23
N GLY A 41 -5.28 -15.50 -6.93
CA GLY A 41 -4.55 -15.10 -5.73
C GLY A 41 -5.44 -15.14 -4.50
N SER A 42 -4.80 -15.05 -3.32
CA SER A 42 -5.50 -15.15 -2.03
C SER A 42 -6.03 -13.84 -1.49
N GLY A 43 -5.71 -12.72 -2.13
CA GLY A 43 -6.10 -11.42 -1.60
C GLY A 43 -6.05 -10.31 -2.61
N ALA A 44 -6.20 -9.08 -2.11
CA ALA A 44 -6.27 -7.90 -2.95
C ALA A 44 -5.56 -6.71 -2.31
N MET A 45 -5.01 -5.85 -3.17
CA MET A 45 -4.41 -4.59 -2.77
C MET A 45 -5.38 -3.46 -3.06
N GLN A 46 -5.59 -2.57 -2.10
CA GLN A 46 -6.42 -1.38 -2.30
C GLN A 46 -5.57 -0.14 -2.04
N VAL A 47 -5.87 0.93 -2.77
CA VAL A 47 -5.07 2.15 -2.70
C VAL A 47 -5.98 3.35 -2.47
N TYR A 48 -5.68 4.10 -1.42
CA TYR A 48 -6.42 5.30 -1.02
C TYR A 48 -5.50 6.50 -1.06
N ALA A 49 -5.99 7.63 -1.54
CA ALA A 49 -5.20 8.86 -1.59
C ALA A 49 -5.89 9.95 -0.78
N PHE A 50 -5.11 10.68 0.00
CA PHE A 50 -5.61 11.72 0.89
C PHE A 50 -4.80 13.00 0.75
N GLU A 51 -5.45 14.11 1.02
CA GLU A 51 -4.77 15.41 1.06
C GLU A 51 -5.09 16.08 2.39
N ASN A 52 -4.07 16.64 3.04
CA ASN A 52 -4.22 17.46 4.24
C ASN A 52 -3.93 18.91 3.86
N LYS A 53 -4.96 19.71 3.72
CA LYS A 53 -4.83 21.10 3.30
C LYS A 53 -4.20 21.99 4.37
N ASP A 54 -4.24 21.54 5.61
CA ASP A 54 -3.79 22.35 6.75
C ASP A 54 -2.34 22.07 7.16
N GLY A 55 -1.66 21.14 6.50
CA GLY A 55 -0.29 20.81 6.85
C GLY A 55 0.18 19.50 6.24
N VAL A 56 1.33 19.03 6.71
CA VAL A 56 1.88 17.76 6.27
C VAL A 56 1.35 16.63 7.13
N PHE A 57 1.28 15.44 6.56
CA PHE A 57 0.89 14.25 7.31
C PHE A 57 2.03 13.80 8.22
N ASP A 58 1.65 13.32 9.41
CA ASP A 58 2.56 12.58 10.29
C ASP A 58 2.29 11.09 10.04
N PRO A 59 3.15 10.38 9.32
CA PRO A 59 2.87 9.00 8.92
C PRO A 59 2.64 8.07 10.09
N GLU A 60 3.40 8.25 11.18
CA GLU A 60 3.27 7.37 12.33
C GLU A 60 1.90 7.54 13.00
N LYS A 61 1.45 8.77 13.15
CA LYS A 61 0.12 9.03 13.74
C LYS A 61 -0.99 8.52 12.83
N GLU A 62 -0.82 8.65 11.52
CA GLU A 62 -1.81 8.16 10.57
C GLU A 62 -1.88 6.63 10.59
N LEU A 63 -0.74 5.97 10.70
CA LEU A 63 -0.71 4.51 10.82
C LEU A 63 -1.39 4.06 12.12
N GLU A 64 -1.07 4.71 13.23
CA GLU A 64 -1.70 4.41 14.51
C GLU A 64 -3.22 4.55 14.45
N ARG A 65 -3.69 5.64 13.83
CA ARG A 65 -5.12 5.88 13.66
C ARG A 65 -5.77 4.80 12.79
N TYR A 66 -5.14 4.44 11.69
CA TYR A 66 -5.66 3.42 10.80
C TYR A 66 -5.75 2.06 11.49
N LEU A 67 -4.69 1.67 12.18
CA LEU A 67 -4.67 0.40 12.92
C LEU A 67 -5.76 0.37 13.99
N GLY A 68 -6.01 1.52 14.64
CA GLY A 68 -7.08 1.63 15.62
C GLY A 68 -8.46 1.32 15.05
N THR A 69 -8.69 1.65 13.77
CA THR A 69 -9.98 1.32 13.12
C THR A 69 -10.16 -0.19 12.96
N HIS A 70 -9.08 -0.96 12.99
CA HIS A 70 -9.10 -2.41 12.92
C HIS A 70 -8.97 -3.09 14.28
N GLY A 71 -8.93 -2.30 15.36
CA GLY A 71 -8.72 -2.83 16.70
C GLY A 71 -7.29 -3.32 16.94
N ILE A 72 -6.34 -2.83 16.19
CA ILE A 72 -4.93 -3.22 16.27
C ILE A 72 -4.15 -2.12 17.02
N GLU A 73 -3.39 -2.51 18.03
CA GLU A 73 -2.54 -1.58 18.76
C GLU A 73 -1.27 -1.32 17.97
N TYR A 74 -0.92 -0.04 17.83
CA TYR A 74 0.31 0.33 17.14
C TYR A 74 1.52 0.07 18.02
N GLU A 75 2.50 -0.63 17.46
CA GLU A 75 3.77 -0.90 18.13
C GLU A 75 4.91 -0.46 17.21
N SER A 76 5.64 0.58 17.62
CA SER A 76 6.65 1.18 16.77
C SER A 76 7.78 0.22 16.38
N ASP A 77 8.07 -0.77 17.22
CA ASP A 77 9.10 -1.77 16.93
C ASP A 77 8.68 -2.78 15.88
N LYS A 78 7.40 -2.81 15.52
CA LYS A 78 6.87 -3.67 14.45
C LYS A 78 6.66 -2.93 13.14
N ALA A 79 6.92 -1.64 13.12
CA ALA A 79 6.81 -0.84 11.92
C ALA A 79 8.20 -0.64 11.30
N VAL A 80 8.22 -0.63 9.97
CA VAL A 80 9.45 -0.39 9.20
C VAL A 80 9.31 0.95 8.50
N VAL A 81 10.34 1.79 8.60
CA VAL A 81 10.34 3.11 7.99
C VAL A 81 11.48 3.18 6.98
N PHE A 82 11.16 3.61 5.77
CA PHE A 82 12.17 3.78 4.74
C PHE A 82 11.71 4.84 3.73
N ASN A 83 12.63 5.30 2.88
CA ASN A 83 12.30 6.21 1.80
C ASN A 83 12.17 5.41 0.52
N ASN A 84 11.19 5.79 -0.31
CA ASN A 84 11.04 5.11 -1.59
C ASN A 84 11.95 5.74 -2.65
N ASN A 85 11.91 5.20 -3.86
CA ASN A 85 12.76 5.64 -4.96
C ASN A 85 12.46 7.07 -5.42
N GLU A 86 11.29 7.59 -5.06
CA GLU A 86 10.82 8.90 -5.49
C GLU A 86 10.90 9.95 -4.37
N GLY A 87 11.59 9.64 -3.29
CA GLY A 87 11.80 10.58 -2.20
C GLY A 87 10.67 10.67 -1.18
N ALA A 88 9.64 9.86 -1.31
CA ALA A 88 8.56 9.82 -0.34
C ALA A 88 8.95 8.94 0.85
N LYS A 89 8.36 9.24 2.00
CA LYS A 89 8.58 8.45 3.21
C LYS A 89 7.53 7.36 3.30
N ILE A 90 7.97 6.13 3.57
CA ILE A 90 7.08 4.99 3.75
C ILE A 90 7.19 4.48 5.17
N ILE A 91 6.03 4.23 5.80
CA ILE A 91 5.98 3.46 7.03
C ILE A 91 5.08 2.24 6.76
N ALA A 92 5.56 1.07 7.13
CA ALA A 92 4.90 -0.19 6.80
C ALA A 92 4.79 -1.09 8.01
N CYS A 93 3.70 -1.86 8.07
CA CYS A 93 3.55 -2.90 9.08
C CYS A 93 2.66 -4.01 8.54
N GLU A 94 2.67 -5.14 9.24
CA GLU A 94 1.80 -6.26 8.93
C GLU A 94 1.14 -6.77 10.20
N PHE A 95 -0.03 -7.34 10.08
CA PHE A 95 -0.74 -7.92 11.21
C PHE A 95 -1.71 -9.01 10.75
N LEU A 96 -2.07 -9.87 11.70
CA LEU A 96 -3.04 -10.93 11.49
C LEU A 96 -4.30 -10.56 12.29
N LYS A 97 -5.46 -10.58 11.61
CA LYS A 97 -6.72 -10.31 12.27
C LYS A 97 -7.36 -11.59 12.80
N GLU A 98 -8.34 -11.43 13.68
CA GLU A 98 -9.04 -12.55 14.31
C GLU A 98 -9.75 -13.46 13.29
N ASP A 99 -10.15 -12.91 12.15
CA ASP A 99 -10.77 -13.67 11.08
C ASP A 99 -9.80 -14.53 10.28
N GLY A 100 -8.50 -14.48 10.64
CA GLY A 100 -7.46 -15.24 9.96
C GLY A 100 -6.85 -14.54 8.75
N ARG A 101 -7.27 -13.34 8.44
CA ARG A 101 -6.72 -12.62 7.30
C ARG A 101 -5.40 -11.95 7.65
N HIS A 102 -4.45 -12.07 6.73
CA HIS A 102 -3.16 -11.42 6.82
C HIS A 102 -3.22 -10.06 6.15
N TRP A 103 -2.76 -9.02 6.86
CA TRP A 103 -2.78 -7.65 6.37
C TRP A 103 -1.38 -7.08 6.26
N MET A 104 -1.14 -6.35 5.18
CA MET A 104 0.06 -5.54 4.99
C MET A 104 -0.39 -4.11 4.70
N VAL A 105 0.17 -3.15 5.42
CA VAL A 105 -0.23 -1.74 5.33
C VAL A 105 1.00 -0.88 5.08
N TYR A 106 0.91 0.00 4.10
CA TYR A 106 1.97 0.93 3.74
C TYR A 106 1.40 2.33 3.66
N LEU A 107 2.01 3.27 4.36
CA LEU A 107 1.67 4.67 4.24
C LEU A 107 2.81 5.38 3.53
N VAL A 108 2.53 5.96 2.37
CA VAL A 108 3.49 6.68 1.55
C VAL A 108 3.11 8.15 1.62
N SER A 109 3.99 8.99 2.14
CA SER A 109 3.66 10.40 2.34
C SER A 109 4.68 11.32 1.68
N ALA A 110 4.17 12.39 1.10
CA ALA A 110 4.98 13.46 0.53
C ALA A 110 4.22 14.77 0.70
N GLN A 111 4.73 15.62 1.57
CA GLN A 111 4.14 16.94 1.84
C GLN A 111 2.68 16.81 2.30
N LYS A 112 1.75 17.39 1.54
CA LYS A 112 0.33 17.45 1.93
C LYS A 112 -0.49 16.26 1.48
N ARG A 113 0.12 15.31 0.78
CA ARG A 113 -0.60 14.14 0.25
C ARG A 113 -0.03 12.86 0.80
N MET A 114 -0.90 11.89 0.95
CA MET A 114 -0.55 10.57 1.47
C MET A 114 -1.29 9.51 0.67
N VAL A 115 -0.60 8.43 0.38
CA VAL A 115 -1.19 7.27 -0.26
C VAL A 115 -1.14 6.12 0.73
N LEU A 116 -2.31 5.55 1.01
CA LEU A 116 -2.43 4.38 1.89
C LEU A 116 -2.61 3.16 0.99
N VAL A 117 -1.69 2.22 1.09
CA VAL A 117 -1.76 0.96 0.35
C VAL A 117 -2.02 -0.15 1.35
N THR A 118 -3.07 -0.91 1.14
CA THR A 118 -3.39 -2.06 1.98
C THR A 118 -3.45 -3.31 1.12
N TYR A 119 -2.96 -4.40 1.65
CA TYR A 119 -3.16 -5.73 1.08
C TYR A 119 -3.73 -6.61 2.17
N ASN A 120 -4.73 -7.43 1.83
CA ASN A 120 -5.17 -8.47 2.75
C ASN A 120 -5.56 -9.72 1.97
N GLY A 121 -5.28 -10.87 2.57
CA GLY A 121 -5.58 -12.15 1.99
C GLY A 121 -5.77 -13.20 3.06
N ASP A 122 -6.33 -14.34 2.68
CA ASP A 122 -6.61 -15.45 3.61
C ASP A 122 -5.39 -16.35 3.83
N GLU A 123 -4.28 -16.08 3.17
CA GLU A 123 -3.02 -16.80 3.37
C GLU A 123 -1.89 -15.82 3.64
N GLU A 124 -0.86 -16.30 4.32
CA GLU A 124 0.36 -15.52 4.50
C GLU A 124 0.95 -15.19 3.13
N PRO A 125 1.31 -13.92 2.87
CA PRO A 125 1.91 -13.56 1.59
C PRO A 125 3.19 -14.35 1.31
N THR A 126 3.34 -14.79 0.06
CA THR A 126 4.59 -15.44 -0.36
C THR A 126 5.71 -14.40 -0.44
N ASP A 127 6.95 -14.86 -0.49
CA ASP A 127 8.08 -13.96 -0.67
C ASP A 127 7.96 -13.18 -1.99
N GLU A 128 7.48 -13.82 -3.04
CA GLU A 128 7.27 -13.16 -4.32
C GLU A 128 6.22 -12.05 -4.21
N LEU A 129 5.11 -12.31 -3.54
CA LEU A 129 4.07 -11.29 -3.35
C LEU A 129 4.59 -10.13 -2.50
N ALA A 130 5.30 -10.43 -1.42
CA ALA A 130 5.88 -9.39 -0.57
C ALA A 130 6.84 -8.50 -1.35
N GLU A 131 7.65 -9.10 -2.21
CA GLU A 131 8.56 -8.35 -3.06
C GLU A 131 7.80 -7.48 -4.07
N GLN A 132 6.73 -8.02 -4.66
CA GLN A 132 5.89 -7.25 -5.59
C GLN A 132 5.25 -6.06 -4.90
N LEU A 133 4.72 -6.24 -3.70
CA LEU A 133 4.11 -5.14 -2.94
C LEU A 133 5.16 -4.07 -2.60
N THR A 134 6.35 -4.48 -2.19
CA THR A 134 7.43 -3.55 -1.92
C THR A 134 7.81 -2.75 -3.17
N THR A 135 7.88 -3.43 -4.33
CA THR A 135 8.18 -2.77 -5.60
C THR A 135 7.11 -1.72 -5.93
N VAL A 136 5.84 -2.08 -5.76
CA VAL A 136 4.73 -1.15 -6.01
C VAL A 136 4.89 0.10 -5.15
N VAL A 137 5.02 -0.05 -3.83
CA VAL A 137 5.07 1.11 -2.94
C VAL A 137 6.34 1.93 -3.13
N SER A 138 7.45 1.27 -3.48
CA SER A 138 8.71 1.97 -3.74
C SER A 138 8.65 2.81 -5.01
N SER A 139 7.72 2.52 -5.90
CA SER A 139 7.54 3.24 -7.16
C SER A 139 6.55 4.40 -7.06
N ILE A 140 5.84 4.52 -5.95
CA ILE A 140 4.79 5.55 -5.84
C ILE A 140 5.40 6.94 -5.90
N ARG A 141 4.94 7.71 -6.86
CA ARG A 141 5.32 9.11 -7.03
C ARG A 141 4.08 9.96 -6.80
N ILE A 142 4.15 10.79 -5.76
CA ILE A 142 3.04 11.65 -5.38
C ILE A 142 3.20 13.01 -6.05
N SER A 143 2.15 13.46 -6.72
CA SER A 143 2.11 14.78 -7.34
C SER A 143 1.64 15.80 -6.30
N ASN A 144 2.28 16.94 -6.27
CA ASN A 144 1.91 18.03 -5.36
C ASN A 144 1.62 19.30 -6.12
#